data_20352a8bd5a3ba0fd8825d3153ccf822
#
_entry.id   20352a8bd5a3ba0fd8825d3153ccf822
#
_cell.length_a   1.000
_cell.length_b   1.000
_cell.length_c   1.000
_cell.angle_alpha   90.00
_cell.angle_beta   90.00
_cell.angle_gamma   90.00
#
_symmetry.space_group_name_H-M   'P 1'
#
loop_
_entity.id
_entity.type
_entity.pdbx_description
1 polymer ?
#
loop_
_entity_poly.entity_id
_entity_poly.type
_entity_poly.pdbx_seq_one_letter_code
_entity_poly.pdbx_strand_id
1 'polypeptide(L)'
;MLVWSWRKWPDVLVDFGHQIYTAWRLSTGAVLYTDTDYLMGPLSPYWNALLFRVFGPSFMTLAVANIVLVAILLVLLYRLLARVGRPPATVSACLAFVTLFAFGQLVGYGNFNFIAPYSHDLTHGVLLSVAAIFCLARYHSRSQVRWMAAAGLAIGLLFLTKVEVFVAGSAAAITGLVLTLWVERPGRRRLLRLVGAFVAAAAAPPLVTFGLFSLAMPARRALTQPLGHWRAALRGDIAALPFYGEGMGVGDVGASVWALLAATFGYALILGPAAVLGLMLRKPGRHRPALAGTTFVLVAAGLGLQWRGIAWLEAARPLPLFMLALGLVTLVAFVRRRRDPATAHPLVLRICLIVFALALLLKMVLNTRIYHYGFALAMPATLLLVVALLDWVPGALDRTGGYGPVFAAAGSAALLVAVVAHLSVVDTYFRGKTLMVGRGADAFYADARGAFVNTALEQLRIRAEPGRTLAVLPEGAMINFLARRVNPSPYFHLMPVEIILHGEDHIVAAFQARPADYLMLVHKDTSEYGARFFGRDYGRKIYAWLEANYHPIVVIGPRPLQNDSFGMLLLQRNEGRP
;
A
#
# COMPACT_ATOMS: atom_id res chain seq x y z
N MET A 1 -7.08 17.28 -6.97
CA MET A 1 -7.00 16.15 -6.01
C MET A 1 -6.74 16.64 -4.58
N LEU A 2 -5.61 17.29 -4.30
CA LEU A 2 -5.23 17.70 -2.93
C LEU A 2 -6.29 18.54 -2.21
N VAL A 3 -6.81 19.60 -2.84
CA VAL A 3 -7.85 20.48 -2.26
C VAL A 3 -9.15 19.73 -1.99
N TRP A 4 -9.60 18.93 -2.97
CA TRP A 4 -10.82 18.13 -2.88
C TRP A 4 -10.79 17.09 -1.76
N SER A 5 -9.61 16.46 -1.52
CA SER A 5 -9.42 15.45 -0.48
C SER A 5 -8.93 16.00 0.86
N TRP A 6 -8.78 17.34 0.99
CA TRP A 6 -8.10 17.95 2.13
C TRP A 6 -8.68 17.51 3.48
N ARG A 7 -7.81 16.95 4.33
CA ARG A 7 -8.14 16.41 5.66
C ARG A 7 -9.15 15.25 5.66
N LYS A 8 -9.44 14.61 4.51
CA LYS A 8 -10.37 13.47 4.42
C LYS A 8 -9.64 12.11 4.27
N TRP A 9 -8.32 12.11 4.37
CA TRP A 9 -7.50 10.93 4.05
C TRP A 9 -7.55 9.82 5.09
N PRO A 10 -7.47 10.06 6.43
CA PRO A 10 -7.43 8.98 7.41
C PRO A 10 -8.79 8.32 7.61
N ASP A 11 -8.76 7.06 8.01
CA ASP A 11 -9.87 6.45 8.73
C ASP A 11 -9.81 6.92 10.19
N VAL A 12 -10.99 7.01 10.83
CA VAL A 12 -11.09 7.55 12.19
C VAL A 12 -10.61 6.59 13.27
N LEU A 13 -10.52 5.28 12.97
CA LEU A 13 -10.16 4.21 13.90
C LEU A 13 -9.17 3.19 13.33
N VAL A 14 -9.37 2.82 12.04
CA VAL A 14 -8.71 1.67 11.43
C VAL A 14 -7.32 2.07 10.91
N ASP A 15 -6.33 1.21 11.06
CA ASP A 15 -5.00 1.25 10.46
C ASP A 15 -4.15 2.49 10.81
N PHE A 16 -4.50 3.68 10.27
CA PHE A 16 -3.69 4.89 10.40
C PHE A 16 -3.49 5.31 11.87
N GLY A 17 -4.48 5.01 12.72
CA GLY A 17 -4.38 5.22 14.17
C GLY A 17 -3.21 4.44 14.79
N HIS A 18 -2.99 3.20 14.36
CA HIS A 18 -1.84 2.39 14.76
C HIS A 18 -0.51 3.05 14.32
N GLN A 19 -0.43 3.51 13.08
CA GLN A 19 0.77 4.12 12.53
C GLN A 19 1.16 5.43 13.26
N ILE A 20 0.19 6.31 13.47
CA ILE A 20 0.45 7.62 14.10
C ILE A 20 0.71 7.48 15.61
N TYR A 21 0.00 6.57 16.29
CA TYR A 21 0.20 6.28 17.71
C TYR A 21 1.59 5.70 17.97
N THR A 22 2.03 4.70 17.21
CA THR A 22 3.36 4.10 17.33
C THR A 22 4.45 5.17 17.15
N ALA A 23 4.34 6.00 16.12
CA ALA A 23 5.30 7.09 15.89
C ALA A 23 5.34 8.09 17.06
N TRP A 24 4.17 8.45 17.62
CA TRP A 24 4.11 9.31 18.81
C TRP A 24 4.78 8.66 20.01
N ARG A 25 4.52 7.38 20.30
CA ARG A 25 5.16 6.66 21.41
C ARG A 25 6.68 6.65 21.29
N LEU A 26 7.20 6.35 20.08
CA LEU A 26 8.64 6.37 19.83
C LEU A 26 9.25 7.77 19.94
N SER A 27 8.51 8.81 19.54
CA SER A 27 8.97 10.20 19.68
C SER A 27 9.12 10.63 21.14
N THR A 28 8.36 10.01 22.05
CA THR A 28 8.38 10.26 23.51
C THR A 28 9.31 9.30 24.28
N GLY A 29 10.10 8.48 23.60
CA GLY A 29 11.14 7.64 24.23
C GLY A 29 10.80 6.15 24.36
N ALA A 30 9.62 5.71 23.90
CA ALA A 30 9.30 4.28 23.85
C ALA A 30 10.24 3.54 22.87
N VAL A 31 10.48 2.26 23.15
CA VAL A 31 11.30 1.36 22.33
C VAL A 31 10.39 0.43 21.53
N LEU A 32 10.54 0.42 20.20
CA LEU A 32 9.78 -0.46 19.32
C LEU A 32 10.02 -1.93 19.68
N TYR A 33 8.99 -2.75 19.57
CA TYR A 33 8.96 -4.18 19.95
C TYR A 33 9.12 -4.48 21.47
N THR A 34 9.31 -3.47 22.29
CA THR A 34 9.38 -3.61 23.75
C THR A 34 8.21 -2.91 24.43
N ASP A 35 8.00 -1.64 24.11
CA ASP A 35 6.93 -0.81 24.68
C ASP A 35 5.75 -0.64 23.72
N THR A 36 5.93 -0.94 22.45
CA THR A 36 4.89 -0.97 21.43
C THR A 36 5.08 -2.19 20.54
N ASP A 37 4.05 -3.03 20.46
CA ASP A 37 4.04 -4.13 19.49
C ASP A 37 3.93 -3.58 18.06
N TYR A 38 4.69 -4.16 17.15
CA TYR A 38 4.70 -3.77 15.75
C TYR A 38 5.13 -4.95 14.88
N LEU A 39 4.33 -5.27 13.90
CA LEU A 39 4.56 -6.45 13.08
C LEU A 39 5.58 -6.21 11.96
N MET A 40 5.66 -4.97 11.45
CA MET A 40 6.47 -4.61 10.30
C MET A 40 7.91 -4.25 10.69
N GLY A 41 8.71 -3.81 9.71
CA GLY A 41 10.07 -3.34 9.93
C GLY A 41 10.14 -1.97 10.64
N PRO A 42 11.29 -1.62 11.21
CA PRO A 42 11.41 -0.45 12.09
C PRO A 42 11.59 0.88 11.35
N LEU A 43 11.86 0.88 10.03
CA LEU A 43 12.23 2.11 9.31
C LEU A 43 11.13 3.17 9.38
N SER A 44 9.90 2.79 9.03
CA SER A 44 8.80 3.74 8.92
C SER A 44 8.36 4.33 10.25
N PRO A 45 8.17 3.55 11.34
CA PRO A 45 7.81 4.13 12.62
C PRO A 45 8.89 5.04 13.21
N TYR A 46 10.18 4.70 13.09
CA TYR A 46 11.26 5.59 13.55
C TYR A 46 11.43 6.83 12.67
N TRP A 47 11.22 6.73 11.35
CA TRP A 47 11.18 7.89 10.47
C TRP A 47 10.07 8.87 10.88
N ASN A 48 8.87 8.36 11.09
CA ASN A 48 7.73 9.16 11.54
C ASN A 48 7.96 9.75 12.95
N ALA A 49 8.59 9.00 13.85
CA ALA A 49 8.97 9.50 15.17
C ALA A 49 10.02 10.62 15.10
N LEU A 50 10.97 10.54 14.18
CA LEU A 50 11.92 11.62 13.91
C LEU A 50 11.21 12.89 13.45
N LEU A 51 10.25 12.76 12.52
CA LEU A 51 9.42 13.89 12.08
C LEU A 51 8.66 14.52 13.26
N PHE A 52 8.13 13.71 14.17
CA PHE A 52 7.45 14.20 15.37
C PHE A 52 8.39 14.90 16.35
N ARG A 53 9.62 14.44 16.50
CA ARG A 53 10.62 15.14 17.33
C ARG A 53 11.01 16.50 16.78
N VAL A 54 11.06 16.62 15.44
CA VAL A 54 11.48 17.86 14.76
C VAL A 54 10.33 18.87 14.61
N PHE A 55 9.14 18.38 14.21
CA PHE A 55 8.02 19.24 13.82
C PHE A 55 6.82 19.17 14.78
N GLY A 56 6.92 18.39 15.85
CA GLY A 56 5.83 18.12 16.78
C GLY A 56 4.88 17.00 16.33
N PRO A 57 4.31 16.25 17.30
CA PRO A 57 3.41 15.14 17.01
C PRO A 57 2.03 15.65 16.62
N SER A 58 1.71 15.58 15.32
CA SER A 58 0.39 15.92 14.80
C SER A 58 0.06 15.11 13.54
N PHE A 59 -1.25 14.97 13.27
CA PHE A 59 -1.72 14.42 12.00
C PHE A 59 -1.13 15.18 10.80
N MET A 60 -1.11 16.50 10.85
CA MET A 60 -0.61 17.33 9.75
C MET A 60 0.89 17.17 9.52
N THR A 61 1.68 16.87 10.55
CA THR A 61 3.12 16.58 10.39
C THR A 61 3.32 15.40 9.44
N LEU A 62 2.61 14.28 9.65
CA LEU A 62 2.71 13.11 8.76
C LEU A 62 2.06 13.38 7.40
N ALA A 63 0.91 14.05 7.36
CA ALA A 63 0.24 14.37 6.10
C ALA A 63 1.13 15.22 5.16
N VAL A 64 1.77 16.26 5.69
CA VAL A 64 2.69 17.12 4.91
C VAL A 64 3.92 16.32 4.47
N ALA A 65 4.52 15.53 5.36
CA ALA A 65 5.66 14.67 5.01
C ALA A 65 5.29 13.68 3.89
N ASN A 66 4.09 13.09 3.94
CA ASN A 66 3.61 12.17 2.92
C ASN A 66 3.24 12.88 1.60
N ILE A 67 2.79 14.14 1.62
CA ILE A 67 2.65 14.96 0.39
C ILE A 67 4.02 15.15 -0.28
N VAL A 68 5.07 15.44 0.50
CA VAL A 68 6.44 15.54 -0.02
C VAL A 68 6.91 14.18 -0.58
N LEU A 69 6.61 13.07 0.12
CA LEU A 69 6.91 11.72 -0.37
C LEU A 69 6.22 11.45 -1.73
N VAL A 70 4.94 11.80 -1.86
CA VAL A 70 4.18 11.68 -3.13
C VAL A 70 4.83 12.50 -4.24
N ALA A 71 5.26 13.73 -3.94
CA ALA A 71 5.95 14.58 -4.92
C ALA A 71 7.29 13.97 -5.38
N ILE A 72 8.10 13.44 -4.45
CA ILE A 72 9.35 12.74 -4.78
C ILE A 72 9.07 11.49 -5.62
N LEU A 73 8.09 10.68 -5.20
CA LEU A 73 7.71 9.47 -5.93
C LEU A 73 7.22 9.80 -7.34
N LEU A 74 6.42 10.85 -7.51
CA LEU A 74 5.94 11.33 -8.82
C LEU A 74 7.10 11.73 -9.74
N VAL A 75 8.10 12.46 -9.21
CA VAL A 75 9.31 12.82 -9.96
C VAL A 75 10.11 11.58 -10.39
N LEU A 76 10.29 10.62 -9.48
CA LEU A 76 11.01 9.38 -9.79
C LEU A 76 10.27 8.54 -10.83
N LEU A 77 8.95 8.39 -10.71
CA LEU A 77 8.10 7.69 -11.68
C LEU A 77 8.17 8.34 -13.05
N TYR A 78 8.03 9.68 -13.13
CA TYR A 78 8.17 10.41 -14.37
C TYR A 78 9.54 10.15 -15.01
N ARG A 79 10.64 10.29 -14.23
CA ARG A 79 12.02 10.07 -14.71
C ARG A 79 12.29 8.65 -15.17
N LEU A 80 11.66 7.66 -14.58
CA LEU A 80 11.77 6.25 -14.98
C LEU A 80 10.93 5.96 -16.24
N LEU A 81 9.66 6.36 -16.23
CA LEU A 81 8.74 6.09 -17.34
C LEU A 81 9.15 6.84 -18.61
N ALA A 82 9.70 8.05 -18.49
CA ALA A 82 10.24 8.80 -19.62
C ALA A 82 11.46 8.13 -20.31
N ARG A 83 12.05 7.10 -19.69
CA ARG A 83 13.12 6.30 -20.32
C ARG A 83 12.59 5.12 -21.13
N VAL A 84 11.35 4.75 -20.92
CA VAL A 84 10.73 3.57 -21.55
C VAL A 84 9.48 3.90 -22.35
N GLY A 85 8.95 5.13 -22.23
CA GLY A 85 7.75 5.61 -22.91
C GLY A 85 7.88 7.05 -23.42
N ARG A 86 7.01 7.41 -24.37
CA ARG A 86 6.92 8.77 -24.90
C ARG A 86 6.29 9.73 -23.89
N PRO A 87 6.58 11.06 -23.99
CA PRO A 87 6.09 12.04 -23.01
C PRO A 87 4.58 12.00 -22.74
N PRO A 88 3.67 11.92 -23.74
CA PRO A 88 2.23 11.88 -23.45
C PRO A 88 1.81 10.68 -22.61
N ALA A 89 2.31 9.48 -22.90
CA ALA A 89 2.02 8.28 -22.14
C ALA A 89 2.60 8.34 -20.72
N THR A 90 3.81 8.90 -20.58
CA THR A 90 4.46 9.13 -19.28
C THR A 90 3.64 10.08 -18.40
N VAL A 91 3.21 11.22 -18.95
CA VAL A 91 2.37 12.18 -18.24
C VAL A 91 1.03 11.56 -17.83
N SER A 92 0.37 10.83 -18.76
CA SER A 92 -0.88 10.13 -18.48
C SER A 92 -0.72 9.09 -17.36
N ALA A 93 0.38 8.34 -17.32
CA ALA A 93 0.68 7.41 -16.23
C ALA A 93 0.88 8.16 -14.89
N CYS A 94 1.59 9.29 -14.89
CA CYS A 94 1.74 10.12 -13.71
C CYS A 94 0.40 10.71 -13.22
N LEU A 95 -0.47 11.13 -14.14
CA LEU A 95 -1.83 11.56 -13.80
C LEU A 95 -2.65 10.41 -13.22
N ALA A 96 -2.54 9.19 -13.78
CA ALA A 96 -3.18 8.01 -13.21
C ALA A 96 -2.69 7.71 -11.77
N PHE A 97 -1.39 7.86 -11.48
CA PHE A 97 -0.89 7.77 -10.10
C PHE A 97 -1.58 8.76 -9.17
N VAL A 98 -1.64 10.04 -9.56
CA VAL A 98 -2.23 11.10 -8.73
C VAL A 98 -3.73 10.92 -8.53
N THR A 99 -4.46 10.48 -9.56
CA THR A 99 -5.93 10.36 -9.52
C THR A 99 -6.40 9.07 -8.88
N LEU A 100 -5.71 7.94 -9.12
CA LEU A 100 -6.17 6.63 -8.66
C LEU A 100 -5.58 6.21 -7.31
N PHE A 101 -4.33 6.61 -6.99
CA PHE A 101 -3.60 6.07 -5.84
C PHE A 101 -3.23 7.10 -4.78
N ALA A 102 -2.73 8.30 -5.17
CA ALA A 102 -2.11 9.21 -4.22
C ALA A 102 -3.08 9.76 -3.17
N PHE A 103 -4.32 10.10 -3.55
CA PHE A 103 -5.27 10.82 -2.71
C PHE A 103 -6.63 10.12 -2.53
N GLY A 104 -6.85 8.96 -3.14
CA GLY A 104 -8.15 8.31 -3.19
C GLY A 104 -8.51 7.54 -1.91
N GLN A 105 -9.81 7.25 -1.77
CA GLN A 105 -10.31 6.25 -0.83
C GLN A 105 -11.09 5.20 -1.63
N LEU A 106 -10.76 3.92 -1.45
CA LEU A 106 -11.25 2.84 -2.31
C LEU A 106 -12.29 1.94 -1.62
N VAL A 107 -12.28 1.93 -0.28
CA VAL A 107 -13.22 1.15 0.55
C VAL A 107 -13.64 1.96 1.76
N GLY A 108 -14.76 1.57 2.39
CA GLY A 108 -15.38 2.32 3.47
C GLY A 108 -14.55 2.43 4.75
N TYR A 109 -13.62 1.53 4.98
CA TYR A 109 -12.87 1.40 6.22
C TYR A 109 -11.35 1.33 6.04
N GLY A 110 -10.79 1.81 4.95
CA GLY A 110 -9.36 1.72 4.72
C GLY A 110 -8.72 3.05 4.34
N ASN A 111 -7.41 3.12 4.52
CA ASN A 111 -6.58 4.27 4.19
C ASN A 111 -5.70 3.91 3.00
N PHE A 112 -6.29 3.82 1.81
CA PHE A 112 -5.63 3.35 0.58
C PHE A 112 -4.92 4.45 -0.20
N ASN A 113 -4.80 5.62 0.38
CA ASN A 113 -4.04 6.73 -0.18
C ASN A 113 -2.60 6.74 0.35
N PHE A 114 -1.77 7.57 -0.27
CA PHE A 114 -0.39 7.76 0.15
C PHE A 114 -0.20 8.86 1.19
N ILE A 115 -1.28 9.59 1.57
CA ILE A 115 -1.20 10.72 2.52
C ILE A 115 -1.45 10.25 3.96
N ALA A 116 -2.47 9.42 4.16
CA ALA A 116 -2.72 8.73 5.42
C ALA A 116 -2.85 7.23 5.14
N PRO A 117 -1.74 6.56 4.81
CA PRO A 117 -1.78 5.18 4.35
C PRO A 117 -2.12 4.22 5.49
N TYR A 118 -2.72 3.09 5.15
CA TYR A 118 -2.93 2.00 6.10
C TYR A 118 -1.59 1.42 6.63
N SER A 119 -0.50 1.61 5.88
CA SER A 119 0.85 1.23 6.28
C SER A 119 1.86 2.16 5.64
N HIS A 120 2.59 2.93 6.45
CA HIS A 120 3.73 3.72 5.98
C HIS A 120 4.85 2.83 5.44
N ASP A 121 4.98 1.60 5.94
CA ASP A 121 5.96 0.63 5.46
C ASP A 121 5.73 0.26 4.00
N LEU A 122 4.47 0.28 3.53
CA LEU A 122 4.16 0.09 2.12
C LEU A 122 4.58 1.31 1.30
N THR A 123 4.19 2.52 1.70
CA THR A 123 4.46 3.74 0.90
C THR A 123 5.94 4.09 0.86
N HIS A 124 6.64 3.98 1.99
CA HIS A 124 8.11 4.12 2.06
C HIS A 124 8.81 3.01 1.27
N GLY A 125 8.31 1.77 1.37
CA GLY A 125 8.85 0.64 0.63
C GLY A 125 8.71 0.80 -0.89
N VAL A 126 7.56 1.28 -1.37
CA VAL A 126 7.35 1.60 -2.80
C VAL A 126 8.31 2.69 -3.26
N LEU A 127 8.48 3.76 -2.48
CA LEU A 127 9.44 4.82 -2.78
C LEU A 127 10.87 4.27 -2.89
N LEU A 128 11.31 3.45 -1.94
CA LEU A 128 12.65 2.84 -1.92
C LEU A 128 12.85 1.88 -3.09
N SER A 129 11.84 1.08 -3.44
CA SER A 129 11.88 0.18 -4.61
C SER A 129 12.04 0.96 -5.91
N VAL A 130 11.24 2.01 -6.09
CA VAL A 130 11.33 2.90 -7.26
C VAL A 130 12.69 3.62 -7.29
N ALA A 131 13.20 4.05 -6.13
CA ALA A 131 14.54 4.65 -6.02
C ALA A 131 15.66 3.66 -6.39
N ALA A 132 15.57 2.39 -5.96
CA ALA A 132 16.53 1.36 -6.34
C ALA A 132 16.55 1.14 -7.87
N ILE A 133 15.37 1.01 -8.51
CA ILE A 133 15.25 0.88 -9.96
C ILE A 133 15.78 2.15 -10.66
N PHE A 134 15.52 3.34 -10.11
CA PHE A 134 16.05 4.59 -10.62
C PHE A 134 17.59 4.64 -10.55
N CYS A 135 18.18 4.16 -9.47
CA CYS A 135 19.64 4.07 -9.33
C CYS A 135 20.26 3.13 -10.38
N LEU A 136 19.64 1.98 -10.65
CA LEU A 136 20.04 1.09 -11.76
C LEU A 136 19.96 1.80 -13.12
N ALA A 137 18.86 2.51 -13.37
CA ALA A 137 18.70 3.30 -14.60
C ALA A 137 19.74 4.44 -14.72
N ARG A 138 20.16 5.04 -13.61
CA ARG A 138 21.27 6.02 -13.57
C ARG A 138 22.62 5.37 -13.81
N TYR A 139 22.83 4.15 -13.32
CA TYR A 139 24.02 3.37 -13.64
C TYR A 139 24.14 3.14 -15.14
N HIS A 140 23.07 2.73 -15.85
CA HIS A 140 23.09 2.57 -17.31
C HIS A 140 23.53 3.84 -18.06
N SER A 141 23.22 5.03 -17.51
CA SER A 141 23.58 6.32 -18.15
C SER A 141 24.97 6.83 -17.77
N ARG A 142 25.50 6.44 -16.60
CA ARG A 142 26.71 7.04 -16.02
C ARG A 142 27.83 6.05 -15.74
N SER A 143 27.57 4.75 -15.75
CA SER A 143 28.49 3.64 -15.48
C SER A 143 29.31 3.78 -14.18
N GLN A 144 28.78 4.51 -13.17
CA GLN A 144 29.46 4.81 -11.93
C GLN A 144 29.02 3.87 -10.82
N VAL A 145 29.96 3.25 -10.10
CA VAL A 145 29.73 2.27 -9.01
C VAL A 145 28.84 2.83 -7.89
N ARG A 146 28.91 4.15 -7.63
CA ARG A 146 28.03 4.80 -6.61
C ARG A 146 26.54 4.57 -6.83
N TRP A 147 26.10 4.40 -8.07
CA TRP A 147 24.68 4.12 -8.35
C TRP A 147 24.29 2.69 -8.00
N MET A 148 25.23 1.73 -8.12
CA MET A 148 25.02 0.37 -7.62
C MET A 148 24.99 0.33 -6.09
N ALA A 149 25.90 1.07 -5.42
CA ALA A 149 25.85 1.22 -3.97
C ALA A 149 24.54 1.90 -3.51
N ALA A 150 24.08 2.95 -4.19
CA ALA A 150 22.80 3.62 -3.87
C ALA A 150 21.59 2.70 -4.07
N ALA A 151 21.60 1.86 -5.12
CA ALA A 151 20.59 0.84 -5.32
C ALA A 151 20.59 -0.20 -4.17
N GLY A 152 21.78 -0.67 -3.79
CA GLY A 152 21.96 -1.57 -2.65
C GLY A 152 21.45 -0.95 -1.34
N LEU A 153 21.84 0.31 -1.06
CA LEU A 153 21.37 1.02 0.13
C LEU A 153 19.84 1.12 0.19
N ALA A 154 19.21 1.46 -0.95
CA ALA A 154 17.75 1.51 -1.04
C ALA A 154 17.12 0.13 -0.74
N ILE A 155 17.71 -0.98 -1.21
CA ILE A 155 17.26 -2.34 -0.89
C ILE A 155 17.48 -2.69 0.59
N GLY A 156 18.59 -2.28 1.19
CA GLY A 156 18.84 -2.48 2.62
C GLY A 156 17.84 -1.73 3.51
N LEU A 157 17.52 -0.48 3.16
CA LEU A 157 16.46 0.29 3.83
C LEU A 157 15.07 -0.34 3.58
N LEU A 158 14.81 -0.83 2.38
CA LEU A 158 13.57 -1.51 2.01
C LEU A 158 13.34 -2.78 2.84
N PHE A 159 14.40 -3.53 3.19
CA PHE A 159 14.32 -4.70 4.08
C PHE A 159 13.72 -4.35 5.45
N LEU A 160 13.92 -3.13 5.91
CA LEU A 160 13.43 -2.60 7.18
C LEU A 160 11.99 -2.04 7.08
N THR A 161 11.25 -2.38 6.03
CA THR A 161 9.85 -2.00 5.82
C THR A 161 8.94 -3.23 5.76
N LYS A 162 8.14 -3.38 4.72
CA LYS A 162 7.13 -4.43 4.56
C LYS A 162 7.62 -5.56 3.65
N VAL A 163 7.45 -6.81 4.07
CA VAL A 163 8.03 -7.99 3.40
C VAL A 163 7.62 -8.11 1.93
N GLU A 164 6.34 -7.92 1.59
CA GLU A 164 5.89 -8.04 0.21
C GLU A 164 6.52 -7.00 -0.72
N VAL A 165 6.73 -5.77 -0.22
CA VAL A 165 7.38 -4.71 -1.01
C VAL A 165 8.88 -4.95 -1.13
N PHE A 166 9.51 -5.47 -0.05
CA PHE A 166 10.91 -5.87 -0.08
C PHE A 166 11.17 -6.99 -1.09
N VAL A 167 10.34 -8.03 -1.10
CA VAL A 167 10.47 -9.14 -2.08
C VAL A 167 10.33 -8.61 -3.50
N ALA A 168 9.33 -7.75 -3.75
CA ALA A 168 9.10 -7.19 -5.08
C ALA A 168 10.23 -6.26 -5.54
N GLY A 169 10.66 -5.32 -4.68
CA GLY A 169 11.75 -4.40 -4.99
C GLY A 169 13.08 -5.11 -5.17
N SER A 170 13.37 -6.12 -4.33
CA SER A 170 14.59 -6.93 -4.44
C SER A 170 14.58 -7.78 -5.70
N ALA A 171 13.46 -8.43 -6.05
CA ALA A 171 13.32 -9.18 -7.30
C ALA A 171 13.61 -8.29 -8.52
N ALA A 172 13.04 -7.08 -8.54
CA ALA A 172 13.28 -6.12 -9.62
C ALA A 172 14.76 -5.66 -9.68
N ALA A 173 15.35 -5.32 -8.52
CA ALA A 173 16.74 -4.84 -8.46
C ALA A 173 17.75 -5.94 -8.82
N ILE A 174 17.55 -7.18 -8.32
CA ILE A 174 18.41 -8.33 -8.65
C ILE A 174 18.27 -8.65 -10.15
N THR A 175 17.06 -8.70 -10.69
CA THR A 175 16.83 -8.88 -12.13
C THR A 175 17.56 -7.81 -12.93
N GLY A 176 17.43 -6.54 -12.54
CA GLY A 176 18.13 -5.44 -13.19
C GLY A 176 19.66 -5.56 -13.13
N LEU A 177 20.21 -5.91 -11.98
CA LEU A 177 21.64 -6.15 -11.80
C LEU A 177 22.12 -7.30 -12.69
N VAL A 178 21.45 -8.45 -12.65
CA VAL A 178 21.82 -9.65 -13.43
C VAL A 178 21.78 -9.36 -14.93
N LEU A 179 20.70 -8.76 -15.42
CA LEU A 179 20.56 -8.44 -16.84
C LEU A 179 21.57 -7.38 -17.31
N THR A 180 21.87 -6.38 -16.44
CA THR A 180 22.92 -5.38 -16.71
C THR A 180 24.28 -6.05 -16.85
N LEU A 181 24.65 -6.93 -15.91
CA LEU A 181 25.92 -7.66 -15.96
C LEU A 181 25.98 -8.60 -17.19
N TRP A 182 24.86 -9.17 -17.59
CA TRP A 182 24.78 -9.99 -18.79
C TRP A 182 24.99 -9.20 -20.08
N VAL A 183 24.49 -7.97 -20.14
CA VAL A 183 24.71 -7.06 -21.30
C VAL A 183 26.14 -6.53 -21.34
N GLU A 184 26.63 -6.01 -20.19
CA GLU A 184 27.95 -5.31 -20.12
C GLU A 184 29.15 -6.28 -20.09
N ARG A 185 28.97 -7.50 -19.60
CA ARG A 185 30.02 -8.53 -19.46
C ARG A 185 31.32 -7.96 -18.83
N PRO A 186 31.25 -7.31 -17.67
CA PRO A 186 32.42 -6.67 -17.08
C PRO A 186 33.48 -7.70 -16.70
N GLY A 187 34.75 -7.33 -16.80
CA GLY A 187 35.85 -8.15 -16.31
C GLY A 187 35.75 -8.37 -14.77
N ARG A 188 36.37 -9.45 -14.26
CA ARG A 188 36.25 -9.94 -12.88
C ARG A 188 36.39 -8.83 -11.82
N ARG A 189 37.39 -7.94 -11.95
CA ARG A 189 37.62 -6.84 -11.00
C ARG A 189 36.47 -5.83 -10.96
N ARG A 190 35.87 -5.51 -12.13
CA ARG A 190 34.72 -4.59 -12.21
C ARG A 190 33.46 -5.27 -11.69
N LEU A 191 33.26 -6.54 -12.00
CA LEU A 191 32.16 -7.36 -11.48
C LEU A 191 32.15 -7.36 -9.94
N LEU A 192 33.30 -7.73 -9.33
CA LEU A 192 33.42 -7.75 -7.87
C LEU A 192 33.17 -6.39 -7.24
N ARG A 193 33.63 -5.28 -7.86
CA ARG A 193 33.35 -3.91 -7.37
C ARG A 193 31.86 -3.57 -7.45
N LEU A 194 31.18 -3.90 -8.53
CA LEU A 194 29.75 -3.59 -8.71
C LEU A 194 28.88 -4.39 -7.74
N VAL A 195 29.07 -5.71 -7.72
CA VAL A 195 28.30 -6.60 -6.84
C VAL A 195 28.66 -6.36 -5.37
N GLY A 196 29.95 -6.21 -5.05
CA GLY A 196 30.43 -5.90 -3.70
C GLY A 196 29.86 -4.59 -3.16
N ALA A 197 29.85 -3.52 -3.99
CA ALA A 197 29.26 -2.24 -3.60
C ALA A 197 27.75 -2.33 -3.37
N PHE A 198 27.03 -3.07 -4.22
CA PHE A 198 25.59 -3.30 -4.05
C PHE A 198 25.31 -4.09 -2.75
N VAL A 199 25.99 -5.22 -2.55
CA VAL A 199 25.75 -6.11 -1.41
C VAL A 199 26.16 -5.44 -0.09
N ALA A 200 27.34 -4.79 -0.04
CA ALA A 200 27.81 -4.10 1.17
C ALA A 200 26.86 -2.97 1.58
N ALA A 201 26.39 -2.17 0.60
CA ALA A 201 25.43 -1.10 0.88
C ALA A 201 24.03 -1.65 1.27
N ALA A 202 23.61 -2.80 0.71
CA ALA A 202 22.36 -3.44 1.10
C ALA A 202 22.41 -4.06 2.51
N ALA A 203 23.57 -4.57 2.93
CA ALA A 203 23.75 -5.13 4.27
C ALA A 203 23.85 -4.06 5.37
N ALA A 204 24.31 -2.85 5.04
CA ALA A 204 24.58 -1.81 6.04
C ALA A 204 23.34 -1.40 6.87
N PRO A 205 22.16 -1.06 6.32
CA PRO A 205 21.01 -0.68 7.12
C PRO A 205 20.51 -1.78 8.08
N PRO A 206 20.34 -3.05 7.69
CA PRO A 206 19.98 -4.12 8.63
C PRO A 206 21.01 -4.32 9.74
N LEU A 207 22.30 -4.27 9.43
CA LEU A 207 23.38 -4.43 10.42
C LEU A 207 23.42 -3.26 11.42
N VAL A 208 23.28 -2.03 10.94
CA VAL A 208 23.18 -0.84 11.81
C VAL A 208 21.94 -0.95 12.71
N THR A 209 20.82 -1.33 12.16
CA THR A 209 19.56 -1.51 12.91
C THR A 209 19.71 -2.59 13.98
N PHE A 210 20.30 -3.73 13.64
CA PHE A 210 20.61 -4.79 14.61
C PHE A 210 21.51 -4.27 15.73
N GLY A 211 22.58 -3.54 15.41
CA GLY A 211 23.48 -2.94 16.39
C GLY A 211 22.74 -1.99 17.35
N LEU A 212 21.92 -1.07 16.81
CA LEU A 212 21.16 -0.13 17.62
C LEU A 212 20.15 -0.83 18.53
N PHE A 213 19.41 -1.83 18.03
CA PHE A 213 18.49 -2.59 18.88
C PHE A 213 19.20 -3.44 19.94
N SER A 214 20.40 -3.94 19.66
CA SER A 214 21.18 -4.70 20.64
C SER A 214 21.64 -3.86 21.83
N LEU A 215 21.62 -2.51 21.72
CA LEU A 215 21.83 -1.60 22.85
C LEU A 215 20.60 -1.44 23.74
N ALA A 216 19.39 -1.71 23.21
CA ALA A 216 18.13 -1.50 23.90
C ALA A 216 17.44 -2.81 24.35
N MET A 217 17.82 -3.94 23.75
CA MET A 217 17.22 -5.26 24.06
C MET A 217 18.22 -6.40 23.83
N PRO A 218 17.99 -7.62 24.39
CA PRO A 218 18.83 -8.79 24.14
C PRO A 218 19.02 -9.07 22.64
N ALA A 219 20.26 -9.41 22.21
CA ALA A 219 20.62 -9.60 20.81
C ALA A 219 19.70 -10.56 20.04
N ARG A 220 19.22 -11.63 20.69
CA ARG A 220 18.22 -12.55 20.10
C ARG A 220 16.92 -11.82 19.73
N ARG A 221 16.42 -10.95 20.61
CA ARG A 221 15.22 -10.13 20.34
C ARG A 221 15.50 -9.08 19.27
N ALA A 222 16.65 -8.41 19.34
CA ALA A 222 17.08 -7.43 18.34
C ALA A 222 17.12 -8.01 16.91
N LEU A 223 17.48 -9.29 16.78
CA LEU A 223 17.49 -10.02 15.50
C LEU A 223 16.09 -10.47 15.07
N THR A 224 15.28 -10.99 15.99
CA THR A 224 14.03 -11.69 15.64
C THR A 224 12.81 -10.78 15.58
N GLN A 225 12.75 -9.70 16.33
CA GLN A 225 11.58 -8.82 16.39
C GLN A 225 11.33 -8.06 15.07
N PRO A 226 12.34 -7.49 14.41
CA PRO A 226 12.14 -6.85 13.10
C PRO A 226 11.67 -7.80 11.99
N LEU A 227 11.78 -9.12 12.22
CA LEU A 227 11.31 -10.18 11.33
C LEU A 227 9.87 -10.65 11.64
N GLY A 228 9.10 -9.92 12.45
CA GLY A 228 7.72 -10.28 12.81
C GLY A 228 6.84 -10.58 11.60
N HIS A 229 6.87 -9.72 10.61
CA HIS A 229 6.10 -9.88 9.38
C HIS A 229 6.53 -11.10 8.54
N TRP A 230 7.84 -11.42 8.51
CA TRP A 230 8.34 -12.64 7.88
C TRP A 230 7.81 -13.88 8.57
N ARG A 231 7.81 -13.88 9.92
CA ARG A 231 7.26 -14.99 10.70
C ARG A 231 5.78 -15.17 10.44
N ALA A 232 5.01 -14.07 10.39
CA ALA A 232 3.59 -14.11 10.07
C ALA A 232 3.33 -14.65 8.66
N ALA A 233 4.09 -14.19 7.66
CA ALA A 233 3.94 -14.62 6.26
C ALA A 233 4.28 -16.09 6.03
N LEU A 234 5.13 -16.69 6.89
CA LEU A 234 5.55 -18.09 6.80
C LEU A 234 4.71 -19.04 7.66
N ARG A 235 3.76 -18.52 8.46
CA ARG A 235 2.89 -19.34 9.30
C ARG A 235 1.67 -19.83 8.52
N GLY A 236 1.51 -21.13 8.44
CA GLY A 236 0.41 -21.77 7.72
C GLY A 236 -0.97 -21.46 8.31
N ASP A 237 -1.08 -21.36 9.65
CA ASP A 237 -2.32 -21.02 10.35
C ASP A 237 -2.80 -19.58 10.07
N ILE A 238 -1.88 -18.63 9.91
CA ILE A 238 -2.19 -17.26 9.47
C ILE A 238 -2.55 -17.25 7.99
N ALA A 239 -1.76 -17.92 7.15
CA ALA A 239 -2.02 -17.97 5.71
C ALA A 239 -3.36 -18.66 5.37
N ALA A 240 -3.86 -19.54 6.24
CA ALA A 240 -5.15 -20.22 6.10
C ALA A 240 -6.36 -19.37 6.52
N LEU A 241 -6.17 -18.18 7.10
CA LEU A 241 -7.28 -17.29 7.43
C LEU A 241 -8.01 -16.85 6.14
N PRO A 242 -9.35 -16.79 6.14
CA PRO A 242 -10.16 -16.44 4.96
C PRO A 242 -9.71 -15.16 4.26
N PHE A 243 -9.37 -14.13 5.03
CA PHE A 243 -8.86 -12.85 4.55
C PHE A 243 -7.74 -12.98 3.50
N TYR A 244 -6.78 -13.89 3.73
CA TYR A 244 -5.65 -14.07 2.80
C TYR A 244 -6.05 -14.90 1.59
N GLY A 245 -6.82 -15.98 1.79
CA GLY A 245 -7.30 -16.84 0.70
C GLY A 245 -8.22 -16.08 -0.27
N GLU A 246 -9.19 -15.34 0.25
CA GLU A 246 -10.09 -14.50 -0.53
C GLU A 246 -9.34 -13.33 -1.19
N GLY A 247 -8.41 -12.70 -0.45
CA GLY A 247 -7.57 -11.63 -0.98
C GLY A 247 -6.75 -12.07 -2.20
N MET A 248 -6.15 -13.25 -2.16
CA MET A 248 -5.41 -13.82 -3.30
C MET A 248 -6.33 -14.35 -4.42
N GLY A 249 -7.62 -14.59 -4.14
CA GLY A 249 -8.58 -15.23 -5.04
C GLY A 249 -8.43 -16.75 -5.12
N VAL A 250 -7.80 -17.38 -4.11
CA VAL A 250 -7.61 -18.84 -4.05
C VAL A 250 -8.70 -19.56 -3.25
N GLY A 251 -9.60 -18.82 -2.59
CA GLY A 251 -10.78 -19.40 -1.92
C GLY A 251 -11.72 -20.10 -2.90
N ASP A 252 -11.96 -19.50 -4.07
CA ASP A 252 -12.61 -20.12 -5.23
C ASP A 252 -11.81 -19.77 -6.48
N VAL A 253 -10.90 -20.66 -6.83
CA VAL A 253 -10.00 -20.50 -7.98
C VAL A 253 -10.81 -20.48 -9.29
N GLY A 254 -11.86 -21.32 -9.41
CA GLY A 254 -12.67 -21.41 -10.63
C GLY A 254 -13.40 -20.09 -10.91
N ALA A 255 -14.11 -19.55 -9.92
CA ALA A 255 -14.79 -18.26 -10.04
C ALA A 255 -13.81 -17.11 -10.29
N SER A 256 -12.65 -17.12 -9.61
CA SER A 256 -11.63 -16.08 -9.77
C SER A 256 -11.01 -16.07 -11.16
N VAL A 257 -10.68 -17.25 -11.71
CA VAL A 257 -10.15 -17.39 -13.08
C VAL A 257 -11.22 -16.99 -14.10
N TRP A 258 -12.47 -17.41 -13.91
CA TRP A 258 -13.55 -17.01 -14.80
C TRP A 258 -13.73 -15.48 -14.82
N ALA A 259 -13.77 -14.84 -13.66
CA ALA A 259 -13.90 -13.38 -13.56
C ALA A 259 -12.72 -12.65 -14.23
N LEU A 260 -11.49 -13.17 -14.08
CA LEU A 260 -10.30 -12.64 -14.73
C LEU A 260 -10.37 -12.77 -16.26
N LEU A 261 -10.82 -13.93 -16.77
CA LEU A 261 -11.00 -14.15 -18.22
C LEU A 261 -12.13 -13.28 -18.78
N ALA A 262 -13.26 -13.18 -18.07
CA ALA A 262 -14.39 -12.33 -18.47
C ALA A 262 -13.99 -10.85 -18.55
N ALA A 263 -13.24 -10.34 -17.56
CA ALA A 263 -12.72 -8.99 -17.58
C ALA A 263 -11.72 -8.77 -18.73
N THR A 264 -10.84 -9.76 -18.98
CA THR A 264 -9.88 -9.72 -20.11
C THR A 264 -10.59 -9.67 -21.46
N PHE A 265 -11.65 -10.48 -21.60
CA PHE A 265 -12.50 -10.46 -22.80
C PHE A 265 -13.20 -9.10 -22.99
N GLY A 266 -13.68 -8.47 -21.91
CA GLY A 266 -14.24 -7.13 -21.94
C GLY A 266 -13.25 -6.11 -22.51
N TYR A 267 -11.98 -6.15 -22.09
CA TYR A 267 -10.95 -5.31 -22.69
C TYR A 267 -10.70 -5.63 -24.18
N ALA A 268 -10.72 -6.90 -24.55
CA ALA A 268 -10.55 -7.31 -25.95
C ALA A 268 -11.72 -6.81 -26.82
N LEU A 269 -12.95 -6.77 -26.32
CA LEU A 269 -14.11 -6.20 -27.03
C LEU A 269 -13.99 -4.68 -27.24
N ILE A 270 -13.40 -3.96 -26.29
CA ILE A 270 -13.23 -2.50 -26.37
C ILE A 270 -12.04 -2.13 -27.26
N LEU A 271 -10.90 -2.79 -27.08
CA LEU A 271 -9.63 -2.42 -27.70
C LEU A 271 -9.33 -3.21 -28.97
N GLY A 272 -9.88 -4.43 -29.11
CA GLY A 272 -9.66 -5.30 -30.26
C GLY A 272 -10.10 -4.68 -31.60
N PRO A 273 -11.34 -4.14 -31.72
CA PRO A 273 -11.79 -3.45 -32.92
C PRO A 273 -10.87 -2.28 -33.32
N ALA A 274 -10.40 -1.50 -32.33
CA ALA A 274 -9.46 -0.39 -32.58
C ALA A 274 -8.09 -0.89 -33.04
N ALA A 275 -7.62 -2.04 -32.54
CA ALA A 275 -6.37 -2.67 -32.99
C ALA A 275 -6.52 -3.17 -34.43
N VAL A 276 -7.61 -3.87 -34.75
CA VAL A 276 -7.89 -4.35 -36.12
C VAL A 276 -8.01 -3.19 -37.10
N LEU A 277 -8.78 -2.16 -36.73
CA LEU A 277 -8.92 -0.95 -37.56
C LEU A 277 -7.55 -0.28 -37.76
N GLY A 278 -6.75 -0.16 -36.71
CA GLY A 278 -5.39 0.36 -36.79
C GLY A 278 -4.49 -0.42 -37.76
N LEU A 279 -4.60 -1.76 -37.79
CA LEU A 279 -3.86 -2.63 -38.72
C LEU A 279 -4.36 -2.49 -40.16
N MET A 280 -5.66 -2.29 -40.39
CA MET A 280 -6.25 -2.13 -41.73
C MET A 280 -5.87 -0.80 -42.40
N LEU A 281 -5.59 0.22 -41.62
CA LEU A 281 -5.28 1.57 -42.12
C LEU A 281 -3.81 1.69 -42.60
N ARG A 282 -3.41 0.89 -43.60
CA ARG A 282 -2.01 0.78 -44.08
C ARG A 282 -1.50 1.93 -44.92
N LYS A 283 -2.36 2.77 -45.54
CA LYS A 283 -1.94 3.84 -46.46
C LYS A 283 -2.11 5.24 -45.85
N PRO A 284 -1.23 6.22 -46.12
CA PRO A 284 -1.42 7.58 -45.63
C PRO A 284 -2.72 8.18 -46.21
N GLY A 285 -3.56 8.75 -45.34
CA GLY A 285 -4.84 9.36 -45.71
C GLY A 285 -5.10 10.64 -44.92
N ARG A 286 -5.69 11.65 -45.61
CA ARG A 286 -6.01 12.97 -45.05
C ARG A 286 -6.98 12.92 -43.85
N HIS A 287 -7.81 11.88 -43.77
CA HIS A 287 -8.87 11.74 -42.75
C HIS A 287 -8.46 10.96 -41.48
N ARG A 288 -7.21 10.49 -41.36
CA ARG A 288 -6.74 9.66 -40.24
C ARG A 288 -6.83 10.34 -38.87
N PRO A 289 -6.47 11.61 -38.69
CA PRO A 289 -6.65 12.28 -37.40
C PRO A 289 -8.11 12.38 -36.98
N ALA A 290 -9.03 12.65 -37.91
CA ALA A 290 -10.46 12.66 -37.64
C ALA A 290 -10.98 11.29 -37.21
N LEU A 291 -10.47 10.20 -37.82
CA LEU A 291 -10.85 8.84 -37.46
C LEU A 291 -10.39 8.48 -36.04
N ALA A 292 -9.19 8.88 -35.62
CA ALA A 292 -8.77 8.70 -34.24
C ALA A 292 -9.66 9.49 -33.26
N GLY A 293 -10.00 10.74 -33.58
CA GLY A 293 -10.96 11.54 -32.81
C GLY A 293 -12.35 10.89 -32.71
N THR A 294 -12.87 10.40 -33.86
CA THR A 294 -14.14 9.67 -33.89
C THR A 294 -14.09 8.40 -33.03
N THR A 295 -13.01 7.63 -33.12
CA THR A 295 -12.82 6.42 -32.28
C THR A 295 -12.84 6.78 -30.79
N PHE A 296 -12.16 7.85 -30.39
CA PHE A 296 -12.21 8.32 -29.00
C PHE A 296 -13.63 8.63 -28.56
N VAL A 297 -14.37 9.41 -29.36
CA VAL A 297 -15.75 9.79 -29.03
C VAL A 297 -16.67 8.58 -28.95
N LEU A 298 -16.60 7.66 -29.92
CA LEU A 298 -17.43 6.46 -29.95
C LEU A 298 -17.18 5.54 -28.77
N VAL A 299 -15.91 5.30 -28.41
CA VAL A 299 -15.55 4.48 -27.26
C VAL A 299 -15.97 5.16 -25.96
N ALA A 300 -15.70 6.46 -25.80
CA ALA A 300 -16.11 7.19 -24.59
C ALA A 300 -17.63 7.24 -24.42
N ALA A 301 -18.37 7.51 -25.52
CA ALA A 301 -19.83 7.52 -25.50
C ALA A 301 -20.41 6.12 -25.23
N GLY A 302 -19.91 5.07 -25.89
CA GLY A 302 -20.33 3.70 -25.69
C GLY A 302 -20.14 3.24 -24.24
N LEU A 303 -18.97 3.49 -23.65
CA LEU A 303 -18.71 3.20 -22.25
C LEU A 303 -19.55 4.08 -21.30
N GLY A 304 -19.77 5.34 -21.64
CA GLY A 304 -20.63 6.25 -20.89
C GLY A 304 -22.10 5.81 -20.90
N LEU A 305 -22.63 5.36 -22.02
CA LEU A 305 -23.99 4.82 -22.12
C LEU A 305 -24.16 3.52 -21.33
N GLN A 306 -23.13 2.68 -21.30
CA GLN A 306 -23.10 1.41 -20.57
C GLN A 306 -22.62 1.57 -19.12
N TRP A 307 -22.45 2.79 -18.61
CA TRP A 307 -21.85 3.11 -17.31
C TRP A 307 -22.36 2.23 -16.16
N ARG A 308 -23.68 2.04 -16.07
CA ARG A 308 -24.31 1.26 -14.99
C ARG A 308 -24.16 -0.26 -15.16
N GLY A 309 -23.93 -0.73 -16.39
CA GLY A 309 -23.73 -2.15 -16.69
C GLY A 309 -22.28 -2.63 -16.57
N ILE A 310 -21.33 -1.72 -16.44
CA ILE A 310 -19.91 -2.06 -16.35
C ILE A 310 -19.50 -2.21 -14.88
N ALA A 311 -18.92 -3.36 -14.55
CA ALA A 311 -18.37 -3.62 -13.24
C ALA A 311 -17.00 -2.92 -13.07
N TRP A 312 -17.01 -1.60 -12.91
CA TRP A 312 -15.79 -0.77 -12.83
C TRP A 312 -14.80 -1.22 -11.77
N LEU A 313 -15.29 -1.73 -10.65
CA LEU A 313 -14.45 -2.22 -9.55
C LEU A 313 -13.64 -3.47 -9.95
N GLU A 314 -14.07 -4.18 -10.97
CA GLU A 314 -13.40 -5.35 -11.54
C GLU A 314 -12.41 -5.00 -12.68
N ALA A 315 -12.32 -3.73 -13.07
CA ALA A 315 -11.51 -3.28 -14.21
C ALA A 315 -10.00 -3.61 -14.09
N ALA A 316 -9.50 -3.82 -12.88
CA ALA A 316 -8.08 -4.16 -12.64
C ALA A 316 -7.78 -5.66 -12.76
N ARG A 317 -8.79 -6.55 -12.85
CA ARG A 317 -8.57 -8.00 -12.88
C ARG A 317 -7.59 -8.50 -13.95
N PRO A 318 -7.56 -7.96 -15.18
CA PRO A 318 -6.63 -8.43 -16.21
C PRO A 318 -5.17 -8.06 -15.99
N LEU A 319 -4.84 -7.20 -15.01
CA LEU A 319 -3.47 -6.71 -14.80
C LEU A 319 -2.41 -7.82 -14.70
N PRO A 320 -2.62 -8.94 -13.96
CA PRO A 320 -1.62 -10.00 -13.89
C PRO A 320 -1.34 -10.64 -15.25
N LEU A 321 -2.38 -10.99 -16.02
CA LEU A 321 -2.22 -11.55 -17.38
C LEU A 321 -1.55 -10.57 -18.32
N PHE A 322 -1.96 -9.30 -18.25
CA PHE A 322 -1.38 -8.26 -19.07
C PHE A 322 0.12 -8.07 -18.75
N MET A 323 0.49 -8.06 -17.46
CA MET A 323 1.90 -7.95 -17.07
C MET A 323 2.71 -9.18 -17.49
N LEU A 324 2.16 -10.39 -17.43
CA LEU A 324 2.81 -11.61 -17.92
C LEU A 324 3.04 -11.53 -19.43
N ALA A 325 2.03 -11.17 -20.21
CA ALA A 325 2.14 -11.03 -21.67
C ALA A 325 3.17 -9.94 -22.03
N LEU A 326 3.11 -8.79 -21.36
CA LEU A 326 4.06 -7.71 -21.54
C LEU A 326 5.50 -8.12 -21.20
N GLY A 327 5.66 -8.89 -20.10
CA GLY A 327 6.93 -9.44 -19.67
C GLY A 327 7.53 -10.38 -20.71
N LEU A 328 6.72 -11.30 -21.24
CA LEU A 328 7.15 -12.24 -22.28
C LEU A 328 7.61 -11.51 -23.55
N VAL A 329 6.79 -10.57 -24.06
CA VAL A 329 7.14 -9.77 -25.25
C VAL A 329 8.42 -8.98 -25.02
N THR A 330 8.58 -8.36 -23.84
CA THR A 330 9.77 -7.57 -23.50
C THR A 330 11.00 -8.44 -23.37
N LEU A 331 10.87 -9.62 -22.76
CA LEU A 331 11.96 -10.60 -22.63
C LEU A 331 12.44 -11.11 -23.99
N VAL A 332 11.52 -11.46 -24.89
CA VAL A 332 11.86 -11.87 -26.27
C VAL A 332 12.59 -10.73 -27.00
N ALA A 333 12.10 -9.48 -26.87
CA ALA A 333 12.75 -8.32 -27.45
C ALA A 333 14.17 -8.10 -26.87
N PHE A 334 14.34 -8.28 -25.56
CA PHE A 334 15.63 -8.20 -24.87
C PHE A 334 16.61 -9.26 -25.37
N VAL A 335 16.20 -10.51 -25.42
CA VAL A 335 17.07 -11.63 -25.88
C VAL A 335 17.57 -11.38 -27.29
N ARG A 336 16.71 -10.85 -28.20
CA ARG A 336 17.08 -10.52 -29.58
C ARG A 336 18.06 -9.35 -29.67
N ARG A 337 17.99 -8.37 -28.74
CA ARG A 337 18.75 -7.12 -28.79
C ARG A 337 19.85 -6.99 -27.74
N ARG A 338 20.07 -7.99 -26.90
CA ARG A 338 20.97 -7.94 -25.75
C ARG A 338 22.45 -7.66 -26.08
N ARG A 339 22.86 -7.82 -27.35
CA ARG A 339 24.24 -7.57 -27.78
C ARG A 339 24.56 -6.09 -27.95
N ASP A 340 23.56 -5.25 -28.12
CA ASP A 340 23.70 -3.81 -28.22
C ASP A 340 23.21 -3.13 -26.91
N PRO A 341 24.14 -2.60 -26.07
CA PRO A 341 23.77 -1.96 -24.80
C PRO A 341 22.80 -0.79 -24.97
N ALA A 342 22.85 -0.03 -26.06
CA ALA A 342 22.00 1.13 -26.29
C ALA A 342 20.51 0.73 -26.39
N THR A 343 20.22 -0.38 -27.02
CA THR A 343 18.86 -0.92 -27.14
C THR A 343 18.48 -1.87 -26.00
N ALA A 344 19.46 -2.52 -25.35
CA ALA A 344 19.23 -3.46 -24.26
C ALA A 344 18.87 -2.76 -22.93
N HIS A 345 19.55 -1.68 -22.54
CA HIS A 345 19.31 -1.00 -21.24
C HIS A 345 17.88 -0.51 -21.04
N PRO A 346 17.20 0.12 -22.03
CA PRO A 346 15.78 0.44 -21.90
C PRO A 346 14.88 -0.80 -21.68
N LEU A 347 15.22 -1.94 -22.31
CA LEU A 347 14.50 -3.20 -22.13
C LEU A 347 14.75 -3.81 -20.74
N VAL A 348 15.99 -3.74 -20.22
CA VAL A 348 16.30 -4.12 -18.83
C VAL A 348 15.45 -3.32 -17.85
N LEU A 349 15.39 -1.99 -18.03
CA LEU A 349 14.56 -1.14 -17.16
C LEU A 349 13.07 -1.52 -17.24
N ARG A 350 12.56 -1.79 -18.45
CA ARG A 350 11.18 -2.25 -18.65
C ARG A 350 10.93 -3.58 -17.93
N ILE A 351 11.86 -4.55 -18.03
CA ILE A 351 11.76 -5.84 -17.32
C ILE A 351 11.76 -5.60 -15.80
N CYS A 352 12.63 -4.74 -15.25
CA CYS A 352 12.63 -4.42 -13.82
C CYS A 352 11.26 -3.89 -13.35
N LEU A 353 10.67 -2.96 -14.09
CA LEU A 353 9.35 -2.40 -13.75
C LEU A 353 8.24 -3.46 -13.82
N ILE A 354 8.29 -4.36 -14.82
CA ILE A 354 7.33 -5.47 -14.96
C ILE A 354 7.50 -6.48 -13.83
N VAL A 355 8.73 -6.86 -13.48
CA VAL A 355 9.02 -7.79 -12.36
C VAL A 355 8.53 -7.18 -11.04
N PHE A 356 8.78 -5.88 -10.81
CA PHE A 356 8.27 -5.17 -9.64
C PHE A 356 6.74 -5.21 -9.59
N ALA A 357 6.07 -4.90 -10.70
CA ALA A 357 4.62 -4.93 -10.80
C ALA A 357 4.04 -6.34 -10.57
N LEU A 358 4.60 -7.38 -11.22
CA LEU A 358 4.15 -8.76 -11.07
C LEU A 358 4.33 -9.26 -9.64
N ALA A 359 5.49 -8.99 -9.01
CA ALA A 359 5.75 -9.44 -7.66
C ALA A 359 4.81 -8.81 -6.63
N LEU A 360 4.43 -7.55 -6.81
CA LEU A 360 3.40 -6.90 -5.98
C LEU A 360 2.00 -7.47 -6.22
N LEU A 361 1.66 -7.81 -7.47
CA LEU A 361 0.38 -8.41 -7.82
C LEU A 361 0.20 -9.83 -7.26
N LEU A 362 1.26 -10.54 -6.87
CA LEU A 362 1.16 -11.90 -6.30
C LEU A 362 0.24 -11.95 -5.08
N LYS A 363 0.16 -10.86 -4.29
CA LYS A 363 -0.74 -10.76 -3.13
C LYS A 363 -2.22 -10.81 -3.49
N MET A 364 -2.57 -10.55 -4.75
CA MET A 364 -3.95 -10.49 -5.25
C MET A 364 -4.07 -11.11 -6.66
N VAL A 365 -3.26 -12.10 -6.98
CA VAL A 365 -3.01 -12.56 -8.34
C VAL A 365 -4.27 -12.96 -9.12
N LEU A 366 -5.23 -13.63 -8.47
CA LEU A 366 -6.52 -14.01 -9.07
C LEU A 366 -7.67 -13.08 -8.67
N ASN A 367 -7.44 -12.11 -7.78
CA ASN A 367 -8.44 -11.19 -7.27
C ASN A 367 -7.97 -9.72 -7.34
N THR A 368 -7.25 -9.36 -8.41
CA THR A 368 -6.82 -7.98 -8.64
C THR A 368 -8.02 -7.13 -9.04
N ARG A 369 -8.68 -6.54 -8.06
CA ARG A 369 -9.84 -5.64 -8.28
C ARG A 369 -9.63 -4.32 -7.53
N ILE A 370 -10.28 -3.25 -7.98
CA ILE A 370 -10.14 -1.93 -7.36
C ILE A 370 -10.64 -1.97 -5.90
N TYR A 371 -11.72 -2.71 -5.64
CA TYR A 371 -12.26 -2.91 -4.30
C TYR A 371 -11.49 -4.00 -3.50
N HIS A 372 -10.17 -3.98 -3.56
CA HIS A 372 -9.31 -4.92 -2.85
C HIS A 372 -8.47 -4.17 -1.82
N TYR A 373 -8.36 -4.72 -0.59
CA TYR A 373 -7.55 -4.11 0.48
C TYR A 373 -6.11 -3.79 0.07
N GLY A 374 -5.49 -4.65 -0.74
CA GLY A 374 -4.14 -4.48 -1.26
C GLY A 374 -4.04 -3.68 -2.58
N PHE A 375 -5.10 -3.05 -3.09
CA PHE A 375 -5.08 -2.43 -4.44
C PHE A 375 -3.96 -1.39 -4.65
N ALA A 376 -3.49 -0.74 -3.59
CA ALA A 376 -2.31 0.14 -3.67
C ALA A 376 -1.08 -0.56 -4.30
N LEU A 377 -0.96 -1.89 -4.18
CA LEU A 377 0.11 -2.69 -4.79
C LEU A 377 -0.05 -2.86 -6.31
N ALA A 378 -1.25 -2.64 -6.86
CA ALA A 378 -1.48 -2.66 -8.31
C ALA A 378 -0.98 -1.40 -9.03
N MET A 379 -0.51 -0.38 -8.29
CA MET A 379 -0.07 0.90 -8.86
C MET A 379 0.97 0.73 -9.97
N PRO A 380 2.11 0.02 -9.80
CA PRO A 380 3.10 -0.09 -10.87
C PRO A 380 2.54 -0.77 -12.12
N ALA A 381 1.71 -1.80 -11.98
CA ALA A 381 1.08 -2.49 -13.11
C ALA A 381 0.10 -1.56 -13.85
N THR A 382 -0.68 -0.77 -13.12
CA THR A 382 -1.61 0.22 -13.71
C THR A 382 -0.85 1.27 -14.51
N LEU A 383 0.28 1.80 -14.00
CA LEU A 383 1.08 2.78 -14.72
C LEU A 383 1.70 2.18 -15.99
N LEU A 384 2.18 0.94 -15.94
CA LEU A 384 2.70 0.24 -17.11
C LEU A 384 1.59 -0.07 -18.13
N LEU A 385 0.37 -0.39 -17.68
CA LEU A 385 -0.79 -0.53 -18.56
C LEU A 385 -1.05 0.77 -19.32
N VAL A 386 -1.07 1.92 -18.62
CA VAL A 386 -1.27 3.23 -19.26
C VAL A 386 -0.19 3.48 -20.34
N VAL A 387 1.08 3.25 -20.02
CA VAL A 387 2.17 3.43 -21.00
C VAL A 387 2.03 2.47 -22.17
N ALA A 388 1.64 1.22 -21.93
CA ALA A 388 1.47 0.24 -23.00
C ALA A 388 0.30 0.59 -23.92
N LEU A 389 -0.84 1.03 -23.38
CA LEU A 389 -2.02 1.40 -24.17
C LEU A 389 -1.79 2.67 -25.00
N LEU A 390 -1.01 3.63 -24.49
CA LEU A 390 -0.85 4.94 -25.12
C LEU A 390 0.43 5.07 -25.96
N ASP A 391 1.40 4.15 -25.81
CA ASP A 391 2.68 4.23 -26.52
C ASP A 391 3.13 2.88 -27.12
N TRP A 392 3.27 1.83 -26.31
CA TRP A 392 3.95 0.61 -26.78
C TRP A 392 3.13 -0.18 -27.81
N VAL A 393 1.82 -0.36 -27.58
CA VAL A 393 0.92 -1.04 -28.51
C VAL A 393 0.71 -0.19 -29.77
N PRO A 394 0.36 1.12 -29.69
CA PRO A 394 0.30 1.99 -30.86
C PRO A 394 1.60 1.98 -31.68
N GLY A 395 2.75 2.11 -31.02
CA GLY A 395 4.04 2.06 -31.69
C GLY A 395 4.37 0.70 -32.33
N ALA A 396 3.81 -0.40 -31.81
CA ALA A 396 3.91 -1.71 -32.44
C ALA A 396 3.06 -1.77 -33.74
N LEU A 397 1.83 -1.24 -33.69
CA LEU A 397 0.95 -1.13 -34.85
C LEU A 397 1.58 -0.26 -35.96
N ASP A 398 2.16 0.88 -35.60
CA ASP A 398 2.86 1.74 -36.55
C ASP A 398 4.03 1.01 -37.25
N ARG A 399 4.80 0.19 -36.51
CA ARG A 399 5.92 -0.60 -37.07
C ARG A 399 5.48 -1.69 -38.04
N THR A 400 4.25 -2.18 -37.95
CA THR A 400 3.66 -3.12 -38.93
C THR A 400 3.05 -2.43 -40.13
N GLY A 401 3.22 -1.11 -40.26
CA GLY A 401 2.65 -0.29 -41.35
C GLY A 401 1.18 0.12 -41.11
N GLY A 402 0.66 -0.12 -39.91
CA GLY A 402 -0.68 0.29 -39.49
C GLY A 402 -0.75 1.75 -39.04
N TYR A 403 -1.85 2.11 -38.35
CA TYR A 403 -2.08 3.43 -37.76
C TYR A 403 -2.42 3.33 -36.27
N GLY A 404 -1.40 3.37 -35.44
CA GLY A 404 -1.46 3.24 -33.99
C GLY A 404 -2.32 4.28 -33.25
N PRO A 405 -2.43 5.55 -33.72
CA PRO A 405 -3.25 6.58 -33.06
C PRO A 405 -4.72 6.23 -32.86
N VAL A 406 -5.32 5.36 -33.68
CA VAL A 406 -6.70 4.87 -33.48
C VAL A 406 -6.78 4.02 -32.20
N PHE A 407 -5.81 3.12 -31.97
CA PHE A 407 -5.74 2.32 -30.75
C PHE A 407 -5.46 3.19 -29.52
N ALA A 408 -4.53 4.16 -29.65
CA ALA A 408 -4.23 5.10 -28.57
C ALA A 408 -5.47 5.92 -28.18
N ALA A 409 -6.29 6.33 -29.16
CA ALA A 409 -7.54 7.05 -28.94
C ALA A 409 -8.57 6.20 -28.16
N ALA A 410 -8.75 4.94 -28.56
CA ALA A 410 -9.62 4.00 -27.83
C ALA A 410 -9.12 3.75 -26.39
N GLY A 411 -7.81 3.52 -26.22
CA GLY A 411 -7.18 3.36 -24.93
C GLY A 411 -7.32 4.60 -24.04
N SER A 412 -7.15 5.80 -24.60
CA SER A 412 -7.33 7.08 -23.89
C SER A 412 -8.78 7.25 -23.42
N ALA A 413 -9.77 6.93 -24.27
CA ALA A 413 -11.17 7.02 -23.94
C ALA A 413 -11.53 6.04 -22.80
N ALA A 414 -11.10 4.78 -22.89
CA ALA A 414 -11.33 3.77 -21.87
C ALA A 414 -10.70 4.18 -20.52
N LEU A 415 -9.46 4.66 -20.53
CA LEU A 415 -8.76 5.14 -19.33
C LEU A 415 -9.48 6.35 -18.71
N LEU A 416 -9.89 7.33 -19.52
CA LEU A 416 -10.61 8.50 -19.04
C LEU A 416 -11.90 8.10 -18.33
N VAL A 417 -12.71 7.25 -18.97
CA VAL A 417 -13.98 6.79 -18.40
C VAL A 417 -13.74 5.98 -17.11
N ALA A 418 -12.73 5.10 -17.09
CA ALA A 418 -12.35 4.33 -15.89
C ALA A 418 -11.88 5.26 -14.74
N VAL A 419 -11.10 6.30 -15.03
CA VAL A 419 -10.68 7.29 -14.03
C VAL A 419 -11.89 8.06 -13.49
N VAL A 420 -12.82 8.49 -14.35
CA VAL A 420 -14.04 9.18 -13.91
C VAL A 420 -14.90 8.27 -13.04
N ALA A 421 -15.04 6.98 -13.42
CA ALA A 421 -15.75 5.99 -12.60
C ALA A 421 -15.12 5.83 -11.22
N HIS A 422 -13.80 5.69 -11.19
CA HIS A 422 -13.05 5.58 -9.94
C HIS A 422 -13.25 6.83 -9.05
N LEU A 423 -13.10 8.01 -9.62
CA LEU A 423 -13.27 9.26 -8.89
C LEU A 423 -14.70 9.45 -8.38
N SER A 424 -15.72 8.95 -9.08
CA SER A 424 -17.10 9.00 -8.60
C SER A 424 -17.32 8.13 -7.36
N VAL A 425 -16.65 6.97 -7.27
CA VAL A 425 -16.65 6.12 -6.06
C VAL A 425 -15.94 6.83 -4.91
N VAL A 426 -14.75 7.38 -5.16
CA VAL A 426 -14.00 8.15 -4.15
C VAL A 426 -14.81 9.35 -3.63
N ASP A 427 -15.51 10.06 -4.52
CA ASP A 427 -16.35 11.20 -4.16
C ASP A 427 -17.47 10.79 -3.19
N THR A 428 -18.07 9.61 -3.38
CA THR A 428 -19.08 9.09 -2.46
C THR A 428 -18.54 8.95 -1.03
N TYR A 429 -17.34 8.39 -0.87
CA TYR A 429 -16.70 8.29 0.44
C TYR A 429 -16.33 9.66 1.02
N PHE A 430 -15.81 10.58 0.21
CA PHE A 430 -15.41 11.91 0.69
C PHE A 430 -16.59 12.81 1.05
N ARG A 431 -17.74 12.66 0.37
CA ARG A 431 -18.98 13.34 0.76
C ARG A 431 -19.53 12.83 2.08
N GLY A 432 -19.33 11.54 2.39
CA GLY A 432 -19.71 10.96 3.68
C GLY A 432 -18.85 11.44 4.86
N LYS A 433 -17.66 12.01 4.61
CA LYS A 433 -16.77 12.54 5.66
C LYS A 433 -17.09 14.00 5.96
N THR A 434 -18.04 14.23 6.86
CA THR A 434 -18.57 15.56 7.20
C THR A 434 -18.26 15.98 8.63
N LEU A 435 -17.90 15.07 9.52
CA LEU A 435 -17.68 15.33 10.94
C LEU A 435 -16.20 15.61 11.20
N MET A 436 -15.92 16.78 11.79
CA MET A 436 -14.56 17.12 12.22
C MET A 436 -14.22 16.36 13.51
N VAL A 437 -13.09 15.62 13.49
CA VAL A 437 -12.52 14.92 14.64
C VAL A 437 -11.14 15.49 14.94
N GLY A 438 -10.78 15.59 16.22
CA GLY A 438 -9.53 16.20 16.65
C GLY A 438 -9.58 17.73 16.66
N ARG A 439 -8.46 18.38 16.96
CA ARG A 439 -8.33 19.85 17.06
C ARG A 439 -7.03 20.33 16.41
N GLY A 440 -7.03 21.54 15.86
CA GLY A 440 -5.84 22.19 15.32
C GLY A 440 -5.16 21.36 14.22
N ALA A 441 -3.90 21.01 14.44
CA ALA A 441 -3.10 20.20 13.52
C ALA A 441 -3.49 18.70 13.49
N ASP A 442 -4.27 18.23 14.49
CA ASP A 442 -4.80 16.89 14.54
C ASP A 442 -6.20 16.75 13.91
N ALA A 443 -6.81 17.87 13.48
CA ALA A 443 -8.16 17.87 12.94
C ALA A 443 -8.23 17.25 11.54
N PHE A 444 -9.21 16.36 11.34
CA PHE A 444 -9.54 15.75 10.05
C PHE A 444 -11.04 15.43 9.95
N TYR A 445 -11.54 15.25 8.72
CA TYR A 445 -12.93 14.89 8.50
C TYR A 445 -13.12 13.37 8.53
N ALA A 446 -14.13 12.93 9.28
CA ALA A 446 -14.55 11.55 9.43
C ALA A 446 -15.99 11.33 8.96
N ASP A 447 -16.36 10.09 8.75
CA ASP A 447 -17.73 9.61 8.57
C ASP A 447 -18.53 9.66 9.90
N ALA A 448 -19.73 9.06 9.91
CA ALA A 448 -20.61 9.04 11.08
C ALA A 448 -19.95 8.52 12.37
N ARG A 449 -18.93 7.64 12.27
CA ARG A 449 -18.17 7.15 13.43
C ARG A 449 -17.42 8.26 14.16
N GLY A 450 -17.16 9.38 13.48
CA GLY A 450 -16.55 10.56 14.09
C GLY A 450 -17.34 11.15 15.26
N ALA A 451 -18.66 11.03 15.28
CA ALA A 451 -19.49 11.48 16.39
C ALA A 451 -19.19 10.67 17.67
N PHE A 452 -19.06 9.35 17.54
CA PHE A 452 -18.72 8.46 18.66
C PHE A 452 -17.31 8.74 19.18
N VAL A 453 -16.35 8.94 18.28
CA VAL A 453 -14.96 9.28 18.66
C VAL A 453 -14.92 10.63 19.40
N ASN A 454 -15.61 11.67 18.92
CA ASN A 454 -15.67 12.95 19.61
C ASN A 454 -16.29 12.83 21.00
N THR A 455 -17.38 12.06 21.13
CA THR A 455 -17.98 11.76 22.45
C THR A 455 -17.01 11.00 23.36
N ALA A 456 -16.29 10.02 22.82
CA ALA A 456 -15.28 9.26 23.57
C ALA A 456 -14.15 10.19 24.08
N LEU A 457 -13.62 11.05 23.23
CA LEU A 457 -12.60 12.04 23.60
C LEU A 457 -13.09 13.00 24.68
N GLU A 458 -14.34 13.45 24.60
CA GLU A 458 -14.93 14.32 25.62
C GLU A 458 -15.15 13.59 26.96
N GLN A 459 -15.63 12.35 26.93
CA GLN A 459 -15.78 11.55 28.16
C GLN A 459 -14.44 11.29 28.83
N LEU A 460 -13.38 11.00 28.06
CA LEU A 460 -12.02 10.85 28.57
C LEU A 460 -11.49 12.17 29.18
N ARG A 461 -11.80 13.31 28.57
CA ARG A 461 -11.41 14.63 29.08
C ARG A 461 -12.05 14.95 30.43
N ILE A 462 -13.34 14.58 30.61
CA ILE A 462 -14.11 14.86 31.81
C ILE A 462 -13.74 13.90 32.95
N ARG A 463 -13.54 12.61 32.65
CA ARG A 463 -13.45 11.55 33.66
C ARG A 463 -12.03 11.10 34.00
N ALA A 464 -11.11 11.22 33.05
CA ALA A 464 -9.74 10.77 33.23
C ALA A 464 -8.81 11.96 33.49
N GLU A 465 -8.20 12.01 34.68
CA GLU A 465 -7.18 12.99 35.01
C GLU A 465 -6.01 12.97 33.99
N PRO A 466 -5.30 14.10 33.81
CA PRO A 466 -4.08 14.13 33.01
C PRO A 466 -3.09 13.03 33.49
N GLY A 467 -2.47 12.31 32.53
CA GLY A 467 -1.49 11.28 32.82
C GLY A 467 -2.08 9.87 33.02
N ARG A 468 -3.39 9.70 33.24
CA ARG A 468 -4.01 8.38 33.32
C ARG A 468 -3.88 7.62 31.99
N THR A 469 -3.67 6.34 32.10
CA THR A 469 -3.43 5.41 30.98
C THR A 469 -4.74 4.91 30.37
N LEU A 470 -4.71 4.57 29.08
CA LEU A 470 -5.87 4.09 28.32
C LEU A 470 -5.47 2.94 27.39
N ALA A 471 -6.16 1.80 27.48
CA ALA A 471 -6.12 0.78 26.44
C ALA A 471 -7.36 0.87 25.55
N VAL A 472 -7.21 0.91 24.23
CA VAL A 472 -8.32 0.91 23.25
C VAL A 472 -8.27 -0.40 22.48
N LEU A 473 -9.32 -1.22 22.54
CA LEU A 473 -9.36 -2.59 22.05
C LEU A 473 -10.65 -2.90 21.27
N PRO A 474 -10.63 -3.83 20.32
CA PRO A 474 -9.47 -4.52 19.75
C PRO A 474 -8.65 -3.63 18.81
N GLU A 475 -9.22 -2.56 18.26
CA GLU A 475 -8.60 -1.59 17.37
C GLU A 475 -9.14 -0.18 17.65
N GLY A 476 -8.28 0.84 17.63
CA GLY A 476 -8.71 2.23 17.87
C GLY A 476 -7.60 3.13 18.43
N ALA A 477 -6.33 2.81 18.19
CA ALA A 477 -5.19 3.57 18.68
C ALA A 477 -5.18 5.07 18.27
N MET A 478 -6.02 5.47 17.29
CA MET A 478 -6.28 6.87 16.98
C MET A 478 -6.84 7.62 18.19
N ILE A 479 -7.70 6.99 19.01
CA ILE A 479 -8.24 7.60 20.24
C ILE A 479 -7.11 7.85 21.24
N ASN A 480 -6.19 6.89 21.41
CA ASN A 480 -5.00 7.08 22.23
C ASN A 480 -4.17 8.28 21.80
N PHE A 481 -3.94 8.41 20.47
CA PHE A 481 -3.19 9.52 19.91
C PHE A 481 -3.91 10.85 20.11
N LEU A 482 -5.19 10.95 19.78
CA LEU A 482 -5.97 12.19 19.88
C LEU A 482 -6.16 12.64 21.34
N ALA A 483 -6.36 11.70 22.27
CA ALA A 483 -6.46 11.97 23.70
C ALA A 483 -5.10 12.16 24.39
N ARG A 484 -3.97 11.88 23.69
CA ARG A 484 -2.62 11.83 24.29
C ARG A 484 -2.56 10.91 25.50
N ARG A 485 -3.19 9.72 25.41
CA ARG A 485 -3.22 8.72 26.46
C ARG A 485 -2.39 7.49 26.07
N VAL A 486 -1.45 7.15 26.95
CA VAL A 486 -0.55 6.01 26.75
C VAL A 486 -1.29 4.71 27.05
N ASN A 487 -1.16 3.71 26.20
CA ASN A 487 -1.41 2.33 26.54
C ASN A 487 -0.16 1.78 27.27
N PRO A 488 -0.26 1.33 28.52
CA PRO A 488 0.89 0.81 29.27
C PRO A 488 1.34 -0.56 28.77
N SER A 489 0.41 -1.38 28.21
CA SER A 489 0.74 -2.65 27.55
C SER A 489 1.32 -2.39 26.16
N PRO A 490 2.29 -3.20 25.69
CA PRO A 490 2.74 -3.13 24.30
C PRO A 490 1.64 -3.49 23.29
N TYR A 491 0.66 -4.30 23.70
CA TYR A 491 -0.41 -4.80 22.85
C TYR A 491 -1.60 -3.82 22.83
N PHE A 492 -1.85 -3.19 21.70
CA PHE A 492 -2.94 -2.22 21.50
C PHE A 492 -3.68 -2.42 20.17
N HIS A 493 -3.32 -3.47 19.44
CA HIS A 493 -3.97 -3.91 18.21
C HIS A 493 -4.17 -5.42 18.35
N LEU A 494 -5.41 -5.84 18.60
CA LEU A 494 -5.76 -7.23 18.92
C LEU A 494 -6.69 -7.81 17.85
N MET A 495 -6.20 -7.85 16.60
CA MET A 495 -6.87 -8.56 15.54
C MET A 495 -6.53 -10.06 15.59
N PRO A 496 -7.29 -10.93 14.92
CA PRO A 496 -7.02 -12.37 14.94
C PRO A 496 -5.56 -12.75 14.65
N VAL A 497 -4.89 -12.04 13.76
CA VAL A 497 -3.48 -12.29 13.38
C VAL A 497 -2.53 -12.09 14.58
N GLU A 498 -2.66 -10.97 15.30
CA GLU A 498 -1.82 -10.65 16.46
C GLU A 498 -2.05 -11.64 17.59
N ILE A 499 -3.31 -12.04 17.81
CA ILE A 499 -3.62 -13.05 18.84
C ILE A 499 -3.03 -14.42 18.49
N ILE A 500 -3.08 -14.84 17.23
CA ILE A 500 -2.44 -16.07 16.76
C ILE A 500 -0.92 -15.99 16.94
N LEU A 501 -0.31 -14.84 16.64
CA LEU A 501 1.15 -14.66 16.74
C LEU A 501 1.68 -14.69 18.16
N HIS A 502 1.00 -14.00 19.06
CA HIS A 502 1.48 -13.80 20.43
C HIS A 502 0.90 -14.80 21.43
N GLY A 503 -0.31 -15.29 21.18
CA GLY A 503 -1.08 -16.13 22.10
C GLY A 503 -1.78 -15.34 23.21
N GLU A 504 -3.02 -15.71 23.53
CA GLU A 504 -3.86 -15.00 24.50
C GLU A 504 -3.23 -14.94 25.89
N ASP A 505 -2.63 -16.04 26.37
CA ASP A 505 -2.04 -16.10 27.71
C ASP A 505 -0.87 -15.12 27.87
N HIS A 506 -0.05 -14.95 26.83
CA HIS A 506 1.04 -13.99 26.83
C HIS A 506 0.52 -12.53 26.84
N ILE A 507 -0.54 -12.26 26.07
CA ILE A 507 -1.17 -10.94 26.05
C ILE A 507 -1.82 -10.62 27.40
N VAL A 508 -2.54 -11.59 28.01
CA VAL A 508 -3.11 -11.44 29.35
C VAL A 508 -2.03 -11.14 30.39
N ALA A 509 -0.92 -11.87 30.37
CA ALA A 509 0.19 -11.63 31.30
C ALA A 509 0.78 -10.20 31.13
N ALA A 510 0.83 -9.68 29.90
CA ALA A 510 1.30 -8.32 29.66
C ALA A 510 0.31 -7.26 30.19
N PHE A 511 -1.00 -7.48 30.08
CA PHE A 511 -2.01 -6.61 30.69
C PHE A 511 -2.02 -6.68 32.20
N GLN A 512 -1.78 -7.86 32.79
CA GLN A 512 -1.64 -8.03 34.22
C GLN A 512 -0.42 -7.28 34.77
N ALA A 513 0.71 -7.36 34.06
CA ALA A 513 1.95 -6.68 34.44
C ALA A 513 1.85 -5.15 34.37
N ARG A 514 1.09 -4.64 33.40
CA ARG A 514 0.92 -3.20 33.14
C ARG A 514 -0.54 -2.88 32.83
N PRO A 515 -1.46 -2.95 33.81
CA PRO A 515 -2.87 -2.66 33.58
C PRO A 515 -3.10 -1.18 33.31
N ALA A 516 -4.00 -0.86 32.38
CA ALA A 516 -4.41 0.52 32.12
C ALA A 516 -5.41 1.03 33.17
N ASP A 517 -5.41 2.33 33.47
CA ASP A 517 -6.42 2.94 34.36
C ASP A 517 -7.81 2.89 33.73
N TYR A 518 -7.89 3.10 32.41
CA TYR A 518 -9.12 3.06 31.62
C TYR A 518 -8.97 2.10 30.43
N LEU A 519 -10.08 1.53 30.02
CA LEU A 519 -10.18 0.68 28.84
C LEU A 519 -11.35 1.13 27.98
N MET A 520 -11.14 1.24 26.68
CA MET A 520 -12.19 1.51 25.70
C MET A 520 -12.37 0.29 24.81
N LEU A 521 -13.55 -0.33 24.87
CA LEU A 521 -13.94 -1.31 23.86
C LEU A 521 -14.58 -0.59 22.69
N VAL A 522 -14.09 -0.86 21.49
CA VAL A 522 -14.57 -0.29 20.23
C VAL A 522 -15.19 -1.40 19.40
N HIS A 523 -16.35 -1.14 18.81
CA HIS A 523 -16.96 -2.09 17.91
C HIS A 523 -16.09 -2.33 16.67
N LYS A 524 -15.80 -3.60 16.41
CA LYS A 524 -15.07 -4.08 15.25
C LYS A 524 -15.60 -5.45 14.83
N ASP A 525 -16.09 -5.56 13.60
CA ASP A 525 -16.38 -6.83 12.94
C ASP A 525 -15.11 -7.32 12.24
N THR A 526 -14.68 -8.53 12.52
CA THR A 526 -13.50 -9.19 11.95
C THR A 526 -13.85 -10.48 11.23
N SER A 527 -15.10 -10.59 10.75
CA SER A 527 -15.59 -11.76 10.02
C SER A 527 -14.74 -12.13 8.80
N GLU A 528 -14.04 -11.16 8.22
CA GLU A 528 -13.07 -11.36 7.16
C GLU A 528 -11.93 -12.33 7.53
N TYR A 529 -11.65 -12.48 8.83
CA TYR A 529 -10.68 -13.46 9.36
C TYR A 529 -11.30 -14.79 9.80
N GLY A 530 -12.63 -14.96 9.63
CA GLY A 530 -13.35 -16.16 10.07
C GLY A 530 -13.81 -16.14 11.53
N ALA A 531 -13.57 -15.03 12.26
CA ALA A 531 -14.01 -14.83 13.64
C ALA A 531 -14.53 -13.41 13.79
N ARG A 532 -15.78 -13.23 14.23
CA ARG A 532 -16.48 -11.96 14.08
C ARG A 532 -16.16 -10.95 15.17
N PHE A 533 -16.30 -11.33 16.45
CA PHE A 533 -16.19 -10.37 17.56
C PHE A 533 -15.16 -10.78 18.60
N PHE A 534 -14.32 -9.82 18.97
CA PHE A 534 -13.41 -9.92 20.07
C PHE A 534 -14.17 -10.23 21.38
N GLY A 535 -13.65 -11.17 22.15
CA GLY A 535 -14.26 -11.64 23.41
C GLY A 535 -15.29 -12.76 23.24
N ARG A 536 -15.91 -12.89 22.06
CA ARG A 536 -16.89 -13.93 21.75
C ARG A 536 -16.32 -15.04 20.88
N ASP A 537 -15.77 -14.67 19.73
CA ASP A 537 -15.32 -15.61 18.70
C ASP A 537 -13.80 -15.80 18.77
N TYR A 538 -13.07 -14.82 19.25
CA TYR A 538 -11.62 -14.85 19.48
C TYR A 538 -11.25 -13.91 20.65
N GLY A 539 -10.03 -14.05 21.23
CA GLY A 539 -9.58 -13.23 22.34
C GLY A 539 -10.37 -13.44 23.64
N ARG A 540 -10.96 -14.62 23.85
CA ARG A 540 -11.88 -14.93 24.96
C ARG A 540 -11.21 -14.82 26.32
N LYS A 541 -9.97 -15.31 26.47
CA LYS A 541 -9.24 -15.24 27.75
C LYS A 541 -8.90 -13.79 28.10
N ILE A 542 -8.53 -13.00 27.09
CA ILE A 542 -8.23 -11.58 27.26
C ILE A 542 -9.51 -10.86 27.72
N TYR A 543 -10.63 -11.10 27.06
CA TYR A 543 -11.90 -10.45 27.37
C TYR A 543 -12.41 -10.85 28.76
N ALA A 544 -12.33 -12.12 29.15
CA ALA A 544 -12.68 -12.58 30.49
C ALA A 544 -11.83 -11.90 31.58
N TRP A 545 -10.52 -11.72 31.33
CA TRP A 545 -9.67 -10.96 32.25
C TRP A 545 -10.11 -9.49 32.33
N LEU A 546 -10.49 -8.85 31.21
CA LEU A 546 -11.01 -7.49 31.22
C LEU A 546 -12.28 -7.37 32.05
N GLU A 547 -13.26 -8.26 31.87
CA GLU A 547 -14.51 -8.26 32.64
C GLU A 547 -14.30 -8.44 34.15
N ALA A 548 -13.30 -9.24 34.54
CA ALA A 548 -12.97 -9.45 35.96
C ALA A 548 -12.30 -8.24 36.62
N ASN A 549 -11.61 -7.38 35.86
CA ASN A 549 -10.75 -6.32 36.38
C ASN A 549 -11.23 -4.91 36.11
N TYR A 550 -12.26 -4.73 35.25
CA TYR A 550 -12.81 -3.43 34.85
C TYR A 550 -14.33 -3.42 34.98
N HIS A 551 -14.90 -2.27 35.32
CA HIS A 551 -16.34 -2.04 35.29
C HIS A 551 -16.72 -0.94 34.28
N PRO A 552 -17.89 -1.05 33.64
CA PRO A 552 -18.35 -0.05 32.67
C PRO A 552 -18.75 1.24 33.37
N ILE A 553 -18.32 2.38 32.80
CA ILE A 553 -18.67 3.71 33.28
C ILE A 553 -19.42 4.56 32.26
N VAL A 554 -19.22 4.34 30.96
CA VAL A 554 -19.93 5.06 29.88
C VAL A 554 -20.16 4.13 28.71
N VAL A 555 -21.40 4.11 28.22
CA VAL A 555 -21.78 3.50 26.94
C VAL A 555 -22.00 4.62 25.92
N ILE A 556 -21.34 4.55 24.78
CA ILE A 556 -21.44 5.51 23.68
C ILE A 556 -22.11 4.82 22.49
N GLY A 557 -23.38 5.08 22.27
CA GLY A 557 -24.21 4.39 21.29
C GLY A 557 -24.59 2.97 21.73
N PRO A 558 -24.83 2.04 20.79
CA PRO A 558 -25.08 0.63 21.08
C PRO A 558 -23.88 -0.02 21.80
N ARG A 559 -24.14 -1.10 22.58
CA ARG A 559 -23.03 -1.86 23.16
C ARG A 559 -22.17 -2.47 22.07
N PRO A 560 -20.84 -2.28 22.11
CA PRO A 560 -19.95 -2.80 21.07
C PRO A 560 -19.84 -4.33 21.09
N LEU A 561 -19.44 -4.93 20.00
CA LEU A 561 -19.10 -6.36 19.85
C LEU A 561 -20.28 -7.34 20.07
N GLN A 562 -21.52 -6.87 19.94
CA GLN A 562 -22.71 -7.70 20.13
C GLN A 562 -23.52 -7.92 18.86
N ASN A 563 -23.64 -6.90 18.02
CA ASN A 563 -24.43 -6.91 16.78
C ASN A 563 -23.74 -6.04 15.71
N ASP A 564 -24.42 -5.70 14.61
CA ASP A 564 -23.84 -4.91 13.51
C ASP A 564 -23.71 -3.40 13.80
N SER A 565 -24.25 -2.96 14.95
CA SER A 565 -24.30 -1.53 15.27
C SER A 565 -22.98 -1.07 15.89
N PHE A 566 -22.47 0.06 15.38
CA PHE A 566 -21.26 0.67 15.90
C PHE A 566 -21.51 1.34 17.25
N GLY A 567 -20.63 1.10 18.21
CA GLY A 567 -20.64 1.74 19.51
C GLY A 567 -19.31 1.54 20.26
N MET A 568 -19.20 2.20 21.41
CA MET A 568 -18.01 2.14 22.26
C MET A 568 -18.43 1.98 23.73
N LEU A 569 -17.56 1.37 24.53
CA LEU A 569 -17.76 1.18 25.95
C LEU A 569 -16.50 1.61 26.70
N LEU A 570 -16.61 2.64 27.53
CA LEU A 570 -15.54 3.05 28.41
C LEU A 570 -15.67 2.34 29.77
N LEU A 571 -14.59 1.71 30.18
CA LEU A 571 -14.48 1.00 31.46
C LEU A 571 -13.37 1.64 32.30
N GLN A 572 -13.54 1.56 33.61
CA GLN A 572 -12.55 1.97 34.60
C GLN A 572 -12.05 0.73 35.33
N ARG A 573 -10.77 0.72 35.68
CA ARG A 573 -10.17 -0.34 36.47
C ARG A 573 -10.82 -0.40 37.86
N ASN A 574 -11.08 -1.62 38.36
CA ASN A 574 -11.60 -1.82 39.70
C ASN A 574 -10.56 -1.39 40.74
N GLU A 575 -10.93 -0.51 41.66
CA GLU A 575 -10.07 -0.12 42.80
C GLU A 575 -9.97 -1.29 43.77
N GLY A 576 -8.75 -1.61 44.23
CA GLY A 576 -8.55 -2.54 45.34
C GLY A 576 -8.34 -4.02 44.99
N ARG A 577 -8.14 -4.39 43.71
CA ARG A 577 -7.58 -5.73 43.36
C ARG A 577 -6.17 -5.55 42.81
N PRO A 578 -5.14 -6.14 43.49
CA PRO A 578 -3.74 -6.12 43.02
C PRO A 578 -3.55 -6.87 41.71
#